data_8cc03dc5b23604696ae914ff78cf6b06
#
_entry.id   8cc03dc5b23604696ae914ff78cf6b06
#
_cell.length_a   1.000
_cell.length_b   1.000
_cell.length_c   1.000
_cell.angle_alpha   90.00
_cell.angle_beta   90.00
_cell.angle_gamma   90.00
#
_symmetry.space_group_name_H-M   'P 1'
#
loop_
_entity.id
_entity.type
_entity.pdbx_description
1 polymer ?
#
loop_
_entity_poly.entity_id
_entity_poly.type
_entity_poly.pdbx_seq_one_letter_code
_entity_poly.pdbx_strand_id
1 'polypeptide(L)'
;LVGSEMCIRDSFYSFPDTSTQSAWLNFSDKAIWDGLFFMFGGKAYAVFALLFGFSFFIQDNNQRMRGNDFRLRFCWRLILLFILGNINAAFFTAEVLVLYSLVGFILPLTCRLKDKWLFILACVLLIQPLPLYYVIHACVDPSFVTPSIPTGSYWGAAFQVQSHGTFLETLRVNLWEGQIASLAWAWDHGRVFQTAALFLFGLLIGRRGLFLKENLKFWNKVLCGALIAFFPLYGLGNMLPDFIANKSILTPLLLIITSLSKFAFMLILVSGVIFAFYRTNLHDWLMKITPYGKMSLTNYITQSIIGSLLFYNWGLALHSQLGITASFLVGVVLFIVQLAFCRWWMSRHAHGPLEYLWKRATWLK
;
A
#
# COMPACT_ATOMS: atom_id res chain seq x y z
N LEU A 1 -2.68 9.50 -5.36
CA LEU A 1 -2.58 8.21 -6.07
C LEU A 1 -3.30 7.10 -5.32
N VAL A 2 -3.04 6.90 -4.02
CA VAL A 2 -3.83 5.97 -3.19
C VAL A 2 -5.31 6.36 -3.20
N GLY A 3 -5.63 7.66 -3.12
CA GLY A 3 -7.00 8.14 -3.20
C GLY A 3 -7.69 7.87 -4.53
N SER A 4 -6.97 7.94 -5.66
CA SER A 4 -7.54 7.56 -6.96
C SER A 4 -7.75 6.05 -7.08
N GLU A 5 -6.85 5.22 -6.54
CA GLU A 5 -7.09 3.77 -6.44
C GLU A 5 -8.31 3.46 -5.58
N MET A 6 -8.51 4.19 -4.47
CA MET A 6 -9.69 4.04 -3.61
C MET A 6 -10.97 4.42 -4.34
N CYS A 7 -11.02 5.61 -4.96
CA CYS A 7 -12.19 6.05 -5.71
C CYS A 7 -12.54 5.12 -6.87
N ILE A 8 -11.54 4.67 -7.62
CA ILE A 8 -11.73 3.72 -8.72
C ILE A 8 -12.20 2.38 -8.19
N ARG A 9 -11.59 1.85 -7.12
CA ARG A 9 -11.93 0.54 -6.58
C ARG A 9 -13.32 0.48 -5.98
N ASP A 10 -13.77 1.54 -5.30
CA ASP A 10 -15.10 1.62 -4.72
C ASP A 10 -16.21 1.73 -5.78
N SER A 11 -15.90 2.23 -6.98
CA SER A 11 -16.83 2.25 -8.11
C SER A 11 -16.90 0.93 -8.89
N PHE A 12 -16.05 -0.08 -8.58
CA PHE A 12 -15.98 -1.34 -9.34
C PHE A 12 -17.11 -2.34 -9.08
N TYR A 13 -17.86 -2.17 -8.02
CA TYR A 13 -18.82 -3.18 -7.60
C TYR A 13 -20.21 -3.05 -8.22
N SER A 14 -20.46 -1.96 -8.93
CA SER A 14 -21.62 -1.83 -9.79
C SER A 14 -21.26 -0.90 -10.95
N PHE A 15 -20.72 -1.50 -12.01
CA PHE A 15 -20.48 -0.75 -13.26
C PHE A 15 -21.81 -0.30 -13.85
N PRO A 16 -21.91 0.96 -14.32
CA PRO A 16 -22.95 1.29 -15.28
C PRO A 16 -22.89 0.31 -16.44
N ASP A 17 -24.05 -0.07 -16.95
CA ASP A 17 -24.12 -1.03 -18.06
C ASP A 17 -23.26 -0.54 -19.25
N THR A 18 -22.14 -1.25 -19.49
CA THR A 18 -21.20 -0.89 -20.54
C THR A 18 -21.79 -1.05 -21.95
N SER A 19 -22.92 -1.77 -22.08
CA SER A 19 -23.62 -1.92 -23.36
C SER A 19 -24.25 -0.64 -23.88
N THR A 20 -24.55 0.30 -22.95
CA THR A 20 -25.15 1.59 -23.28
C THR A 20 -24.15 2.73 -23.44
N GLN A 21 -22.87 2.49 -23.14
CA GLN A 21 -21.81 3.49 -23.23
C GLN A 21 -21.23 3.61 -24.63
N SER A 22 -20.69 4.78 -24.97
CA SER A 22 -19.99 4.97 -26.23
C SER A 22 -18.70 4.15 -26.29
N ALA A 23 -18.32 3.67 -27.48
CA ALA A 23 -17.09 2.89 -27.68
C ALA A 23 -15.84 3.64 -27.20
N TRP A 24 -15.81 4.97 -27.30
CA TRP A 24 -14.70 5.80 -26.80
C TRP A 24 -14.62 5.78 -25.28
N LEU A 25 -15.75 5.84 -24.59
CA LEU A 25 -15.78 5.82 -23.12
C LEU A 25 -15.33 4.44 -22.58
N ASN A 26 -15.78 3.35 -23.22
CA ASN A 26 -15.32 2.01 -22.88
C ASN A 26 -13.80 1.84 -23.10
N PHE A 27 -13.27 2.42 -24.17
CA PHE A 27 -11.83 2.43 -24.43
C PHE A 27 -11.07 3.23 -23.35
N SER A 28 -11.54 4.44 -23.01
CA SER A 28 -10.89 5.28 -21.99
C SER A 28 -10.97 4.63 -20.60
N ASP A 29 -12.08 4.02 -20.24
CA ASP A 29 -12.26 3.30 -18.98
C ASP A 29 -11.26 2.15 -18.87
N LYS A 30 -11.12 1.34 -19.91
CA LYS A 30 -10.14 0.25 -19.96
C LYS A 30 -8.70 0.77 -19.91
N ALA A 31 -8.36 1.79 -20.67
CA ALA A 31 -7.01 2.34 -20.73
C ALA A 31 -6.59 2.96 -19.38
N ILE A 32 -7.50 3.68 -18.73
CA ILE A 32 -7.24 4.26 -17.39
C ILE A 32 -7.10 3.14 -16.36
N TRP A 33 -7.97 2.13 -16.40
CA TRP A 33 -7.87 0.98 -15.51
C TRP A 33 -6.54 0.26 -15.65
N ASP A 34 -6.23 -0.20 -16.85
CA ASP A 34 -5.02 -0.97 -17.12
C ASP A 34 -3.77 -0.14 -16.78
N GLY A 35 -3.75 1.15 -17.11
CA GLY A 35 -2.66 2.07 -16.81
C GLY A 35 -2.45 2.29 -15.32
N LEU A 36 -3.51 2.59 -14.58
CA LEU A 36 -3.43 2.82 -13.14
C LEU A 36 -3.09 1.54 -12.37
N PHE A 37 -3.71 0.44 -12.73
CA PHE A 37 -3.41 -0.84 -12.11
C PHE A 37 -1.98 -1.29 -12.39
N PHE A 38 -1.50 -1.10 -13.63
CA PHE A 38 -0.11 -1.37 -13.98
C PHE A 38 0.86 -0.49 -13.20
N MET A 39 0.62 0.82 -13.10
CA MET A 39 1.54 1.75 -12.46
C MET A 39 1.51 1.65 -10.92
N PHE A 40 0.34 1.50 -10.32
CA PHE A 40 0.14 1.67 -8.87
C PHE A 40 -0.35 0.41 -8.16
N GLY A 41 -1.04 -0.50 -8.85
CA GLY A 41 -1.63 -1.70 -8.26
C GLY A 41 -0.61 -2.55 -7.49
N GLY A 42 -0.67 -2.47 -6.17
CA GLY A 42 0.26 -3.16 -5.27
C GLY A 42 1.67 -2.60 -5.20
N LYS A 43 2.01 -1.50 -5.90
CA LYS A 43 3.32 -0.84 -5.82
C LYS A 43 3.28 0.40 -4.94
N ALA A 44 2.17 1.15 -4.97
CA ALA A 44 2.00 2.33 -4.13
C ALA A 44 2.11 1.96 -2.64
N TYR A 45 1.39 0.94 -2.17
CA TYR A 45 1.50 0.48 -0.80
C TYR A 45 2.94 0.03 -0.46
N ALA A 46 3.67 -0.56 -1.41
CA ALA A 46 5.04 -1.02 -1.20
C ALA A 46 6.01 0.14 -0.96
N VAL A 47 5.84 1.26 -1.68
CA VAL A 47 6.59 2.50 -1.42
C VAL A 47 6.27 3.02 -0.01
N PHE A 48 4.99 3.04 0.39
CA PHE A 48 4.60 3.45 1.74
C PHE A 48 5.22 2.55 2.82
N ALA A 49 5.23 1.23 2.61
CA ALA A 49 5.87 0.29 3.53
C ALA A 49 7.37 0.57 3.66
N LEU A 50 8.07 0.79 2.54
CA LEU A 50 9.49 1.15 2.55
C LEU A 50 9.74 2.44 3.35
N LEU A 51 8.93 3.48 3.11
CA LEU A 51 9.03 4.75 3.81
C LEU A 51 8.64 4.67 5.29
N PHE A 52 7.76 3.74 5.66
CA PHE A 52 7.42 3.48 7.06
C PHE A 52 8.64 2.95 7.84
N GLY A 53 9.36 1.97 7.29
CA GLY A 53 10.61 1.48 7.87
C GLY A 53 11.71 2.55 7.92
N PHE A 54 11.81 3.39 6.89
CA PHE A 54 12.72 4.53 6.86
C PHE A 54 12.37 5.58 7.92
N SER A 55 11.08 5.89 8.09
CA SER A 55 10.58 6.80 9.13
C SER A 55 10.88 6.28 10.54
N PHE A 56 10.75 4.97 10.76
CA PHE A 56 11.16 4.35 12.02
C PHE A 56 12.65 4.61 12.29
N PHE A 57 13.52 4.39 11.29
CA PHE A 57 14.95 4.64 11.44
C PHE A 57 15.23 6.08 11.88
N ILE A 58 14.65 7.08 11.20
CA ILE A 58 14.86 8.49 11.55
C ILE A 58 14.50 8.75 13.02
N GLN A 59 13.39 8.20 13.48
CA GLN A 59 12.91 8.41 14.84
C GLN A 59 13.76 7.66 15.88
N ASP A 60 14.09 6.39 15.62
CA ASP A 60 14.96 5.61 16.51
C ASP A 60 16.34 6.26 16.61
N ASN A 61 16.94 6.65 15.48
CA ASN A 61 18.24 7.31 15.45
C ASN A 61 18.24 8.63 16.23
N ASN A 62 17.23 9.48 16.01
CA ASN A 62 17.11 10.75 16.75
C ASN A 62 16.94 10.56 18.26
N GLN A 63 16.25 9.53 18.71
CA GLN A 63 16.09 9.21 20.13
C GLN A 63 17.38 8.59 20.72
N ARG A 64 18.04 7.73 19.98
CA ARG A 64 19.33 7.16 20.37
C ARG A 64 20.41 8.22 20.56
N MET A 65 20.47 9.21 19.66
CA MET A 65 21.39 10.35 19.82
C MET A 65 21.13 11.16 21.10
N ARG A 66 19.90 11.08 21.63
CA ARG A 66 19.51 11.69 22.92
C ARG A 66 19.65 10.73 24.10
N GLY A 67 20.21 9.56 23.92
CA GLY A 67 20.38 8.53 24.96
C GLY A 67 19.10 7.75 25.31
N ASN A 68 18.02 7.89 24.54
CA ASN A 68 16.74 7.24 24.82
C ASN A 68 16.52 5.98 23.95
N ASP A 69 15.89 4.96 24.53
CA ASP A 69 15.38 3.81 23.77
C ASP A 69 13.99 4.09 23.22
N PHE A 70 13.86 4.04 21.89
CA PHE A 70 12.61 4.36 21.21
C PHE A 70 11.66 3.17 21.05
N ARG A 71 12.10 1.93 21.29
CA ARG A 71 11.37 0.70 20.96
C ARG A 71 9.97 0.64 21.58
N LEU A 72 9.88 0.81 22.91
CA LEU A 72 8.59 0.77 23.61
C LEU A 72 7.66 1.89 23.15
N ARG A 73 8.20 3.09 22.92
CA ARG A 73 7.42 4.21 22.41
C ARG A 73 6.94 3.97 20.99
N PHE A 74 7.72 3.28 20.18
CA PHE A 74 7.27 2.88 18.85
C PHE A 74 6.18 1.81 18.92
N CYS A 75 6.27 0.83 19.84
CA CYS A 75 5.17 -0.11 20.09
C CYS A 75 3.86 0.62 20.45
N TRP A 76 3.93 1.64 21.29
CA TRP A 76 2.78 2.49 21.60
C TRP A 76 2.24 3.19 20.34
N ARG A 77 3.11 3.70 19.48
CA ARG A 77 2.71 4.28 18.19
C ARG A 77 2.00 3.28 17.28
N LEU A 78 2.42 2.01 17.29
CA LEU A 78 1.75 0.96 16.53
C LEU A 78 0.35 0.68 17.07
N ILE A 79 0.15 0.71 18.40
CA ILE A 79 -1.18 0.59 19.02
C ILE A 79 -2.07 1.77 18.61
N LEU A 80 -1.55 2.99 18.66
CA LEU A 80 -2.28 4.15 18.17
C LEU A 80 -2.62 4.04 16.67
N LEU A 81 -1.69 3.50 15.85
CA LEU A 81 -1.91 3.25 14.42
C LEU A 81 -3.00 2.20 14.21
N PHE A 82 -3.02 1.16 15.02
CA PHE A 82 -4.08 0.16 15.01
C PHE A 82 -5.45 0.78 15.28
N ILE A 83 -5.55 1.63 16.28
CA ILE A 83 -6.80 2.34 16.62
C ILE A 83 -7.24 3.23 15.45
N LEU A 84 -6.33 4.05 14.92
CA LEU A 84 -6.63 4.92 13.79
C LEU A 84 -6.98 4.14 12.52
N GLY A 85 -6.30 3.02 12.27
CA GLY A 85 -6.62 2.12 11.17
C GLY A 85 -8.03 1.53 11.30
N ASN A 86 -8.46 1.14 12.51
CA ASN A 86 -9.82 0.66 12.74
C ASN A 86 -10.87 1.77 12.56
N ILE A 87 -10.57 3.00 12.98
CA ILE A 87 -11.45 4.14 12.70
C ILE A 87 -11.58 4.37 11.20
N ASN A 88 -10.47 4.29 10.45
CA ASN A 88 -10.50 4.44 9.00
C ASN A 88 -11.20 3.27 8.31
N ALA A 89 -11.01 2.04 8.80
CA ALA A 89 -11.66 0.85 8.29
C ALA A 89 -13.19 0.91 8.35
N ALA A 90 -13.77 1.64 9.31
CA ALA A 90 -15.20 1.89 9.35
C ALA A 90 -15.71 2.55 8.06
N PHE A 91 -14.91 3.38 7.42
CA PHE A 91 -15.22 4.06 6.16
C PHE A 91 -14.71 3.35 4.92
N PHE A 92 -13.60 2.59 5.04
CA PHE A 92 -12.94 1.97 3.90
C PHE A 92 -12.42 0.57 4.23
N THR A 93 -12.98 -0.45 3.58
CA THR A 93 -12.75 -1.88 3.88
C THR A 93 -11.31 -2.36 3.64
N ALA A 94 -10.63 -1.84 2.62
CA ALA A 94 -9.27 -2.30 2.28
C ALA A 94 -8.18 -1.54 3.03
N GLU A 95 -8.31 -1.49 4.34
CA GLU A 95 -7.46 -0.72 5.24
C GLU A 95 -6.04 -1.30 5.34
N VAL A 96 -5.04 -0.46 5.12
CA VAL A 96 -3.62 -0.85 5.14
C VAL A 96 -2.96 -0.53 6.48
N LEU A 97 -3.43 0.49 7.22
CA LEU A 97 -2.81 0.91 8.49
C LEU A 97 -2.91 -0.17 9.57
N VAL A 98 -4.00 -0.95 9.57
CA VAL A 98 -4.16 -2.09 10.48
C VAL A 98 -3.08 -3.14 10.20
N LEU A 99 -2.88 -3.50 8.93
CA LEU A 99 -1.79 -4.41 8.54
C LEU A 99 -0.42 -3.85 8.96
N TYR A 100 -0.17 -2.56 8.72
CA TYR A 100 1.10 -1.91 9.07
C TYR A 100 1.33 -1.87 10.58
N SER A 101 0.28 -1.68 11.36
CA SER A 101 0.38 -1.69 12.82
C SER A 101 0.79 -3.07 13.35
N LEU A 102 0.21 -4.13 12.80
CA LEU A 102 0.51 -5.51 13.20
C LEU A 102 1.91 -5.95 12.76
N VAL A 103 2.23 -5.76 11.47
CA VAL A 103 3.53 -6.13 10.91
C VAL A 103 4.65 -5.23 11.43
N GLY A 104 4.33 -4.00 11.81
CA GLY A 104 5.29 -2.99 12.28
C GLY A 104 6.08 -3.41 13.54
N PHE A 105 5.57 -4.34 14.32
CA PHE A 105 6.30 -4.88 15.49
C PHE A 105 7.61 -5.57 15.14
N ILE A 106 7.82 -5.96 13.88
CA ILE A 106 9.11 -6.49 13.42
C ILE A 106 10.25 -5.46 13.57
N LEU A 107 9.95 -4.15 13.43
CA LEU A 107 10.95 -3.09 13.50
C LEU A 107 11.60 -2.96 14.89
N PRO A 108 10.86 -2.77 15.99
CA PRO A 108 11.48 -2.70 17.33
C PRO A 108 12.13 -4.01 17.76
N LEU A 109 11.67 -5.16 17.25
CA LEU A 109 12.28 -6.47 17.54
C LEU A 109 13.64 -6.63 16.84
N THR A 110 13.77 -6.15 15.62
CA THR A 110 14.95 -6.37 14.76
C THR A 110 15.91 -5.20 14.68
N CYS A 111 15.52 -4.02 15.16
CA CYS A 111 16.32 -2.78 15.02
C CYS A 111 17.70 -2.80 15.72
N ARG A 112 18.04 -3.83 16.49
CA ARG A 112 19.38 -4.00 17.09
C ARG A 112 20.26 -5.00 16.31
N LEU A 113 19.70 -5.71 15.33
CA LEU A 113 20.46 -6.63 14.51
C LEU A 113 21.48 -5.89 13.64
N LYS A 114 22.59 -6.57 13.31
CA LYS A 114 23.57 -6.09 12.35
C LYS A 114 22.94 -6.02 10.94
N ASP A 115 23.37 -5.07 10.12
CA ASP A 115 22.84 -4.84 8.77
C ASP A 115 22.81 -6.10 7.89
N LYS A 116 23.83 -6.97 8.03
CA LYS A 116 23.90 -8.25 7.30
C LYS A 116 22.69 -9.14 7.62
N TRP A 117 22.35 -9.29 8.91
CA TRP A 117 21.23 -10.14 9.32
C TRP A 117 19.88 -9.52 8.99
N LEU A 118 19.76 -8.19 9.09
CA LEU A 118 18.56 -7.47 8.62
C LEU A 118 18.34 -7.67 7.13
N PHE A 119 19.40 -7.59 6.33
CA PHE A 119 19.33 -7.81 4.89
C PHE A 119 18.92 -9.24 4.55
N ILE A 120 19.54 -10.24 5.18
CA ILE A 120 19.20 -11.65 4.98
C ILE A 120 17.72 -11.91 5.35
N LEU A 121 17.28 -11.41 6.51
CA LEU A 121 15.90 -11.56 6.96
C LEU A 121 14.92 -10.90 5.98
N ALA A 122 15.23 -9.69 5.51
CA ALA A 122 14.41 -8.99 4.52
C ALA A 122 14.31 -9.78 3.20
N CYS A 123 15.42 -10.35 2.72
CA CYS A 123 15.43 -11.19 1.52
C CYS A 123 14.61 -12.48 1.71
N VAL A 124 14.75 -13.15 2.85
CA VAL A 124 13.97 -14.36 3.17
C VAL A 124 12.47 -14.05 3.18
N LEU A 125 12.06 -12.97 3.83
CA LEU A 125 10.66 -12.56 3.86
C LEU A 125 10.13 -12.15 2.47
N LEU A 126 10.98 -11.53 1.65
CA LEU A 126 10.60 -11.12 0.29
C LEU A 126 10.33 -12.31 -0.64
N ILE A 127 11.04 -13.43 -0.46
CA ILE A 127 10.85 -14.68 -1.23
C ILE A 127 9.53 -15.38 -0.85
N GLN A 128 8.80 -14.87 0.15
CA GLN A 128 7.51 -15.43 0.56
C GLN A 128 7.65 -16.87 1.12
N PRO A 129 8.17 -17.05 2.32
CA PRO A 129 8.54 -18.38 2.84
C PRO A 129 7.36 -19.37 2.92
N LEU A 130 6.14 -18.90 3.24
CA LEU A 130 4.96 -19.75 3.31
C LEU A 130 4.48 -20.23 1.93
N PRO A 131 4.28 -19.35 0.93
CA PRO A 131 4.04 -19.80 -0.45
C PRO A 131 5.13 -20.73 -1.00
N LEU A 132 6.40 -20.46 -0.68
CA LEU A 132 7.51 -21.33 -1.09
C LEU A 132 7.37 -22.74 -0.48
N TYR A 133 7.02 -22.82 0.81
CA TYR A 133 6.71 -24.11 1.46
C TYR A 133 5.56 -24.84 0.75
N TYR A 134 4.50 -24.13 0.36
CA TYR A 134 3.36 -24.74 -0.35
C TYR A 134 3.78 -25.29 -1.72
N VAL A 135 4.61 -24.56 -2.48
CA VAL A 135 5.16 -25.05 -3.75
C VAL A 135 5.94 -26.34 -3.54
N ILE A 136 6.88 -26.35 -2.57
CA ILE A 136 7.72 -27.54 -2.28
C ILE A 136 6.84 -28.72 -1.88
N HIS A 137 5.85 -28.50 -1.00
CA HIS A 137 4.96 -29.56 -0.52
C HIS A 137 4.09 -30.12 -1.66
N ALA A 138 3.54 -29.28 -2.52
CA ALA A 138 2.75 -29.70 -3.68
C ALA A 138 3.57 -30.44 -4.76
N CYS A 139 4.89 -30.20 -4.83
CA CYS A 139 5.79 -30.97 -5.69
C CYS A 139 6.09 -32.37 -5.13
N VAL A 140 6.08 -32.54 -3.79
CA VAL A 140 6.35 -33.82 -3.12
C VAL A 140 5.08 -34.66 -3.03
N ASP A 141 3.96 -34.06 -2.70
CA ASP A 141 2.66 -34.70 -2.55
C ASP A 141 1.65 -34.13 -3.58
N PRO A 142 1.37 -34.86 -4.66
CA PRO A 142 0.40 -34.41 -5.68
C PRO A 142 -1.05 -34.26 -5.16
N SER A 143 -1.39 -34.85 -4.02
CA SER A 143 -2.71 -34.74 -3.38
C SER A 143 -2.86 -33.46 -2.54
N PHE A 144 -1.77 -32.77 -2.29
CA PHE A 144 -1.78 -31.53 -1.47
C PHE A 144 -2.59 -30.44 -2.15
N VAL A 145 -3.52 -29.88 -1.39
CA VAL A 145 -4.31 -28.71 -1.79
C VAL A 145 -3.82 -27.51 -0.99
N THR A 146 -3.40 -26.46 -1.69
CA THR A 146 -2.95 -25.22 -1.06
C THR A 146 -4.08 -24.62 -0.21
N PRO A 147 -3.87 -24.42 1.12
CA PRO A 147 -4.85 -23.78 1.97
C PRO A 147 -5.15 -22.35 1.50
N SER A 148 -6.43 -22.00 1.45
CA SER A 148 -6.89 -20.64 1.19
C SER A 148 -7.99 -20.27 2.17
N ILE A 149 -8.03 -19.00 2.58
CA ILE A 149 -9.10 -18.51 3.44
C ILE A 149 -10.28 -18.09 2.54
N PRO A 150 -11.49 -18.61 2.74
CA PRO A 150 -12.65 -18.25 1.90
C PRO A 150 -13.10 -16.81 2.20
N THR A 151 -12.44 -15.83 1.58
CA THR A 151 -12.71 -14.40 1.79
C THR A 151 -13.89 -13.87 0.98
N GLY A 152 -14.37 -14.63 0.00
CA GLY A 152 -15.41 -14.16 -0.94
C GLY A 152 -16.71 -13.76 -0.27
N SER A 153 -17.18 -14.50 0.73
CA SER A 153 -18.41 -14.17 1.48
C SER A 153 -18.27 -12.87 2.27
N TYR A 154 -17.11 -12.64 2.89
CA TYR A 154 -16.83 -11.42 3.65
C TYR A 154 -16.74 -10.18 2.75
N TRP A 155 -16.07 -10.31 1.59
CA TRP A 155 -16.07 -9.26 0.59
C TRP A 155 -17.47 -9.00 0.03
N GLY A 156 -18.22 -10.06 -0.27
CA GLY A 156 -19.60 -9.96 -0.74
C GLY A 156 -20.50 -9.20 0.23
N ALA A 157 -20.44 -9.49 1.53
CA ALA A 157 -21.16 -8.78 2.56
C ALA A 157 -20.80 -7.29 2.60
N ALA A 158 -19.49 -6.98 2.58
CA ALA A 158 -19.02 -5.60 2.57
C ALA A 158 -19.53 -4.82 1.35
N PHE A 159 -19.47 -5.42 0.15
CA PHE A 159 -19.92 -4.78 -1.09
C PHE A 159 -21.41 -4.59 -1.15
N GLN A 160 -22.18 -5.57 -0.68
CA GLN A 160 -23.64 -5.46 -0.62
C GLN A 160 -24.07 -4.27 0.23
N VAL A 161 -23.45 -4.09 1.40
CA VAL A 161 -23.81 -2.99 2.30
C VAL A 161 -23.31 -1.64 1.77
N GLN A 162 -22.17 -1.59 1.13
CA GLN A 162 -21.65 -0.36 0.48
C GLN A 162 -22.56 0.09 -0.66
N SER A 163 -23.15 -0.85 -1.42
CA SER A 163 -24.02 -0.57 -2.55
C SER A 163 -25.48 -0.31 -2.19
N HIS A 164 -26.00 -0.89 -1.10
CA HIS A 164 -27.44 -0.86 -0.79
C HIS A 164 -27.75 -0.58 0.68
N GLY A 165 -26.75 -0.62 1.57
CA GLY A 165 -26.94 -0.49 3.01
C GLY A 165 -27.04 0.95 3.50
N THR A 166 -27.38 1.05 4.78
CA THR A 166 -27.38 2.30 5.54
C THR A 166 -25.98 2.62 6.09
N PHE A 167 -25.80 3.83 6.60
CA PHE A 167 -24.55 4.26 7.22
C PHE A 167 -24.11 3.34 8.37
N LEU A 168 -25.02 3.00 9.30
CA LEU A 168 -24.70 2.16 10.46
C LEU A 168 -24.37 0.72 10.07
N GLU A 169 -25.10 0.16 9.11
CA GLU A 169 -24.80 -1.17 8.56
C GLU A 169 -23.41 -1.19 7.90
N THR A 170 -23.11 -0.15 7.12
CA THR A 170 -21.78 -0.03 6.48
C THR A 170 -20.65 0.03 7.53
N LEU A 171 -20.80 0.83 8.57
CA LEU A 171 -19.81 0.89 9.66
C LEU A 171 -19.61 -0.46 10.33
N ARG A 172 -20.72 -1.15 10.67
CA ARG A 172 -20.69 -2.47 11.34
C ARG A 172 -20.00 -3.52 10.47
N VAL A 173 -20.43 -3.65 9.23
CA VAL A 173 -19.91 -4.67 8.30
C VAL A 173 -18.45 -4.38 7.93
N ASN A 174 -18.09 -3.12 7.69
CA ASN A 174 -16.70 -2.76 7.42
C ASN A 174 -15.77 -3.08 8.59
N LEU A 175 -16.21 -2.83 9.83
CA LEU A 175 -15.41 -3.09 11.04
C LEU A 175 -15.25 -4.58 11.36
N TRP A 176 -16.14 -5.44 10.89
CA TRP A 176 -16.09 -6.88 11.19
C TRP A 176 -15.77 -7.69 9.94
N GLU A 177 -16.71 -7.88 9.05
CA GLU A 177 -16.54 -8.67 7.83
C GLU A 177 -15.46 -8.08 6.92
N GLY A 178 -15.46 -6.77 6.74
CA GLY A 178 -14.50 -6.05 5.94
C GLY A 178 -13.07 -6.17 6.46
N GLN A 179 -12.86 -6.08 7.77
CA GLN A 179 -11.55 -6.27 8.40
C GLN A 179 -11.06 -7.71 8.26
N ILE A 180 -11.94 -8.70 8.49
CA ILE A 180 -11.59 -10.11 8.29
C ILE A 180 -11.20 -10.33 6.83
N ALA A 181 -11.99 -9.83 5.88
CA ALA A 181 -11.72 -9.92 4.46
C ALA A 181 -10.36 -9.32 4.09
N SER A 182 -10.07 -8.11 4.58
CA SER A 182 -8.83 -7.40 4.29
C SER A 182 -7.59 -8.10 4.85
N LEU A 183 -7.63 -8.53 6.11
CA LEU A 183 -6.50 -9.21 6.76
C LEU A 183 -6.27 -10.61 6.20
N ALA A 184 -7.34 -11.39 5.97
CA ALA A 184 -7.24 -12.70 5.35
C ALA A 184 -6.72 -12.62 3.91
N TRP A 185 -7.21 -11.63 3.13
CA TRP A 185 -6.68 -11.35 1.80
C TRP A 185 -5.20 -10.97 1.85
N ALA A 186 -4.79 -10.14 2.81
CA ALA A 186 -3.38 -9.76 2.98
C ALA A 186 -2.50 -10.96 3.32
N TRP A 187 -3.00 -11.92 4.10
CA TRP A 187 -2.32 -13.17 4.39
C TRP A 187 -2.19 -14.04 3.15
N ASP A 188 -3.29 -14.37 2.47
CA ASP A 188 -3.32 -15.26 1.31
C ASP A 188 -2.51 -14.71 0.12
N HIS A 189 -2.41 -13.38 0.00
CA HIS A 189 -1.64 -12.72 -1.06
C HIS A 189 -0.21 -12.34 -0.63
N GLY A 190 0.30 -12.90 0.48
CA GLY A 190 1.67 -12.72 0.94
C GLY A 190 2.05 -11.27 1.33
N ARG A 191 1.03 -10.41 1.55
CA ARG A 191 1.26 -9.01 1.90
C ARG A 191 1.93 -8.84 3.26
N VAL A 192 1.70 -9.75 4.19
CA VAL A 192 2.33 -9.76 5.52
C VAL A 192 3.85 -9.85 5.37
N PHE A 193 4.33 -10.86 4.65
CA PHE A 193 5.77 -11.07 4.45
C PHE A 193 6.41 -9.95 3.60
N GLN A 194 5.72 -9.51 2.55
CA GLN A 194 6.19 -8.43 1.69
C GLN A 194 6.30 -7.11 2.47
N THR A 195 5.31 -6.77 3.29
CA THR A 195 5.33 -5.56 4.12
C THR A 195 6.46 -5.60 5.14
N ALA A 196 6.65 -6.76 5.81
CA ALA A 196 7.74 -6.95 6.75
C ALA A 196 9.12 -6.77 6.09
N ALA A 197 9.32 -7.38 4.91
CA ALA A 197 10.54 -7.21 4.12
C ALA A 197 10.81 -5.74 3.77
N LEU A 198 9.78 -5.03 3.30
CA LEU A 198 9.88 -3.62 2.92
C LEU A 198 10.19 -2.70 4.11
N PHE A 199 9.62 -2.98 5.29
CA PHE A 199 9.96 -2.27 6.52
C PHE A 199 11.43 -2.42 6.86
N LEU A 200 11.98 -3.64 6.75
CA LEU A 200 13.40 -3.90 7.01
C LEU A 200 14.31 -3.25 5.97
N PHE A 201 13.94 -3.27 4.68
CA PHE A 201 14.67 -2.54 3.65
C PHE A 201 14.64 -1.02 3.90
N GLY A 202 13.50 -0.47 4.32
CA GLY A 202 13.40 0.94 4.69
C GLY A 202 14.31 1.32 5.86
N LEU A 203 14.37 0.47 6.89
CA LEU A 203 15.30 0.61 8.01
C LEU A 203 16.77 0.58 7.54
N LEU A 204 17.13 -0.34 6.65
CA LEU A 204 18.48 -0.45 6.09
C LEU A 204 18.87 0.75 5.21
N ILE A 205 17.95 1.21 4.37
CA ILE A 205 18.13 2.42 3.55
C ILE A 205 18.44 3.62 4.46
N GLY A 206 17.70 3.73 5.55
CA GLY A 206 17.93 4.79 6.55
C GLY A 206 19.30 4.70 7.19
N ARG A 207 19.69 3.52 7.69
CA ARG A 207 20.99 3.31 8.34
C ARG A 207 22.18 3.64 7.44
N ARG A 208 22.06 3.34 6.16
CA ARG A 208 23.13 3.57 5.18
C ARG A 208 23.02 4.92 4.49
N GLY A 209 22.05 5.75 4.84
CA GLY A 209 21.85 7.07 4.24
C GLY A 209 21.65 7.02 2.72
N LEU A 210 21.04 5.94 2.19
CA LEU A 210 21.01 5.69 0.75
C LEU A 210 20.20 6.73 -0.04
N PHE A 211 19.30 7.48 0.60
CA PHE A 211 18.56 8.58 -0.05
C PHE A 211 19.36 9.87 -0.22
N LEU A 212 20.59 9.94 0.26
CA LEU A 212 21.44 11.11 0.08
C LEU A 212 22.01 11.18 -1.36
N LYS A 213 22.25 12.40 -1.84
CA LYS A 213 22.77 12.69 -3.19
C LYS A 213 24.05 11.93 -3.54
N GLU A 214 24.91 11.68 -2.56
CA GLU A 214 26.18 10.96 -2.70
C GLU A 214 25.97 9.51 -3.16
N ASN A 215 24.82 8.91 -2.88
CA ASN A 215 24.47 7.53 -3.20
C ASN A 215 23.75 7.35 -4.55
N LEU A 216 23.75 8.34 -5.43
CA LEU A 216 23.13 8.25 -6.77
C LEU A 216 23.71 7.12 -7.63
N LYS A 217 25.02 6.82 -7.48
CA LYS A 217 25.65 5.67 -8.16
C LYS A 217 25.05 4.32 -7.72
N PHE A 218 24.70 4.19 -6.45
CA PHE A 218 23.99 3.01 -5.93
C PHE A 218 22.61 2.88 -6.58
N TRP A 219 21.83 3.96 -6.62
CA TRP A 219 20.49 3.94 -7.22
C TRP A 219 20.54 3.68 -8.73
N ASN A 220 21.58 4.08 -9.43
CA ASN A 220 21.77 3.71 -10.83
C ASN A 220 21.91 2.18 -11.00
N LYS A 221 22.71 1.53 -10.13
CA LYS A 221 22.84 0.07 -10.13
C LYS A 221 21.52 -0.62 -9.75
N VAL A 222 20.79 -0.06 -8.77
CA VAL A 222 19.45 -0.57 -8.37
C VAL A 222 18.47 -0.47 -9.52
N LEU A 223 18.43 0.66 -10.23
CA LEU A 223 17.55 0.85 -11.39
C LEU A 223 17.86 -0.15 -12.50
N CYS A 224 19.14 -0.30 -12.88
CA CYS A 224 19.53 -1.28 -13.90
C CYS A 224 19.18 -2.71 -13.48
N GLY A 225 19.50 -3.11 -12.25
CA GLY A 225 19.15 -4.43 -11.73
C GLY A 225 17.64 -4.68 -11.65
N ALA A 226 16.91 -3.65 -11.24
CA ALA A 226 15.44 -3.73 -11.16
C ALA A 226 14.78 -3.85 -12.55
N LEU A 227 15.28 -3.14 -13.56
CA LEU A 227 14.82 -3.28 -14.95
C LEU A 227 15.12 -4.69 -15.49
N ILE A 228 16.35 -5.19 -15.30
CA ILE A 228 16.75 -6.53 -15.73
C ILE A 228 15.91 -7.61 -15.03
N ALA A 229 15.55 -7.42 -13.76
CA ALA A 229 14.73 -8.39 -13.03
C ALA A 229 13.24 -8.29 -13.37
N PHE A 230 12.72 -7.07 -13.59
CA PHE A 230 11.28 -6.86 -13.80
C PHE A 230 10.75 -7.55 -15.05
N PHE A 231 11.42 -7.37 -16.20
CA PHE A 231 10.89 -7.90 -17.47
C PHE A 231 10.79 -9.44 -17.49
N PRO A 232 11.82 -10.21 -17.08
CA PRO A 232 11.67 -11.67 -17.00
C PRO A 232 10.64 -12.10 -15.97
N LEU A 233 10.58 -11.49 -14.78
CA LEU A 233 9.61 -11.84 -13.76
C LEU A 233 8.17 -11.55 -14.20
N TYR A 234 7.96 -10.42 -14.87
CA TYR A 234 6.65 -10.07 -15.42
C TYR A 234 6.24 -11.03 -16.55
N GLY A 235 7.17 -11.35 -17.46
CA GLY A 235 6.93 -12.32 -18.53
C GLY A 235 6.62 -13.72 -18.00
N LEU A 236 7.42 -14.21 -17.03
CA LEU A 236 7.17 -15.50 -16.37
C LEU A 236 5.81 -15.54 -15.69
N GLY A 237 5.42 -14.46 -14.99
CA GLY A 237 4.11 -14.38 -14.33
C GLY A 237 2.94 -14.53 -15.30
N ASN A 238 3.08 -14.04 -16.52
CA ASN A 238 2.06 -14.15 -17.56
C ASN A 238 2.07 -15.53 -18.28
N MET A 239 3.23 -16.15 -18.42
CA MET A 239 3.37 -17.41 -19.16
C MET A 239 3.10 -18.66 -18.29
N LEU A 240 3.38 -18.60 -16.97
CA LEU A 240 3.26 -19.76 -16.08
C LEU A 240 1.90 -20.47 -16.12
N PRO A 241 0.74 -19.78 -16.22
CA PRO A 241 -0.56 -20.43 -16.31
C PRO A 241 -0.70 -21.38 -17.51
N ASP A 242 0.04 -21.13 -18.59
CA ASP A 242 0.01 -21.95 -19.80
C ASP A 242 0.83 -23.25 -19.64
N PHE A 243 1.81 -23.25 -18.74
CA PHE A 243 2.73 -24.39 -18.55
C PHE A 243 2.40 -25.26 -17.33
N ILE A 244 1.74 -24.71 -16.31
CA ILE A 244 1.48 -25.39 -15.04
C ILE A 244 -0.03 -25.56 -14.84
N ALA A 245 -0.55 -26.77 -15.07
CA ALA A 245 -1.96 -27.10 -14.89
C ALA A 245 -2.34 -27.29 -13.40
N ASN A 246 -1.39 -27.73 -12.56
CA ASN A 246 -1.64 -27.95 -11.13
C ASN A 246 -1.77 -26.63 -10.37
N LYS A 247 -2.99 -26.30 -9.95
CA LYS A 247 -3.30 -25.06 -9.22
C LYS A 247 -2.60 -24.97 -7.87
N SER A 248 -2.34 -26.10 -7.21
CA SER A 248 -1.64 -26.12 -5.92
C SER A 248 -0.16 -25.73 -6.03
N ILE A 249 0.44 -25.87 -7.20
CA ILE A 249 1.79 -25.36 -7.51
C ILE A 249 1.69 -23.96 -8.11
N LEU A 250 0.79 -23.77 -9.07
CA LEU A 250 0.69 -22.53 -9.84
C LEU A 250 0.37 -21.32 -8.96
N THR A 251 -0.65 -21.42 -8.09
CA THR A 251 -1.12 -20.29 -7.28
C THR A 251 -0.03 -19.72 -6.37
N PRO A 252 0.65 -20.51 -5.51
CA PRO A 252 1.70 -19.98 -4.65
C PRO A 252 2.96 -19.56 -5.43
N LEU A 253 3.27 -20.21 -6.55
CA LEU A 253 4.39 -19.82 -7.41
C LEU A 253 4.14 -18.46 -8.09
N LEU A 254 2.94 -18.24 -8.63
CA LEU A 254 2.53 -16.95 -9.18
C LEU A 254 2.57 -15.84 -8.14
N LEU A 255 2.19 -16.15 -6.90
CA LEU A 255 2.25 -15.17 -5.80
C LEU A 255 3.70 -14.74 -5.55
N ILE A 256 4.65 -15.67 -5.50
CA ILE A 256 6.08 -15.36 -5.32
C ILE A 256 6.58 -14.48 -6.48
N ILE A 257 6.36 -14.90 -7.71
CA ILE A 257 6.84 -14.21 -8.91
C ILE A 257 6.22 -12.82 -9.03
N THR A 258 4.92 -12.71 -8.80
CA THR A 258 4.20 -11.42 -8.84
C THR A 258 4.68 -10.48 -7.72
N SER A 259 4.97 -11.02 -6.53
CA SER A 259 5.51 -10.23 -5.41
C SER A 259 6.90 -9.66 -5.75
N LEU A 260 7.79 -10.50 -6.32
CA LEU A 260 9.12 -10.09 -6.75
C LEU A 260 9.07 -9.09 -7.93
N SER A 261 8.19 -9.31 -8.90
CA SER A 261 7.96 -8.39 -10.01
C SER A 261 7.49 -7.01 -9.53
N LYS A 262 6.50 -6.97 -8.61
CA LYS A 262 6.02 -5.73 -8.00
C LYS A 262 7.12 -5.03 -7.18
N PHE A 263 7.96 -5.78 -6.49
CA PHE A 263 9.10 -5.24 -5.76
C PHE A 263 10.13 -4.61 -6.72
N ALA A 264 10.48 -5.31 -7.81
CA ALA A 264 11.38 -4.76 -8.83
C ALA A 264 10.81 -3.47 -9.45
N PHE A 265 9.53 -3.45 -9.79
CA PHE A 265 8.88 -2.25 -10.33
C PHE A 265 8.84 -1.11 -9.31
N MET A 266 8.59 -1.39 -8.04
CA MET A 266 8.67 -0.41 -6.95
C MET A 266 10.06 0.23 -6.87
N LEU A 267 11.14 -0.56 -7.02
CA LEU A 267 12.51 -0.04 -7.04
C LEU A 267 12.77 0.85 -8.27
N ILE A 268 12.17 0.56 -9.43
CA ILE A 268 12.20 1.43 -10.61
C ILE A 268 11.54 2.78 -10.28
N LEU A 269 10.35 2.76 -9.68
CA LEU A 269 9.63 3.98 -9.31
C LEU A 269 10.43 4.82 -8.29
N VAL A 270 10.95 4.19 -7.22
CA VAL A 270 11.75 4.87 -6.19
C VAL A 270 13.01 5.48 -6.80
N SER A 271 13.73 4.72 -7.64
CA SER A 271 14.92 5.23 -8.34
C SER A 271 14.57 6.40 -9.26
N GLY A 272 13.45 6.29 -9.99
CA GLY A 272 12.94 7.35 -10.88
C GLY A 272 12.65 8.64 -10.10
N VAL A 273 11.99 8.56 -8.95
CA VAL A 273 11.72 9.74 -8.10
C VAL A 273 13.03 10.35 -7.57
N ILE A 274 14.00 9.53 -7.16
CA ILE A 274 15.32 10.01 -6.69
C ILE A 274 16.05 10.74 -7.81
N PHE A 275 16.08 10.19 -9.02
CA PHE A 275 16.71 10.86 -10.16
C PHE A 275 15.95 12.13 -10.59
N ALA A 276 14.62 12.09 -10.58
CA ALA A 276 13.80 13.27 -10.83
C ALA A 276 14.12 14.40 -9.84
N PHE A 277 14.32 14.05 -8.56
CA PHE A 277 14.63 15.02 -7.51
C PHE A 277 16.04 15.60 -7.62
N TYR A 278 17.06 14.77 -7.90
CA TYR A 278 18.47 15.20 -7.84
C TYR A 278 19.11 15.57 -9.18
N ARG A 279 18.56 15.12 -10.31
CA ARG A 279 19.17 15.26 -11.63
C ARG A 279 18.33 16.07 -12.63
N THR A 280 17.09 16.42 -12.29
CA THR A 280 16.21 17.14 -13.21
C THR A 280 15.71 18.45 -12.61
N ASN A 281 15.16 19.31 -13.44
CA ASN A 281 14.51 20.56 -13.01
C ASN A 281 13.13 20.33 -12.32
N LEU A 282 12.74 19.07 -12.14
CA LEU A 282 11.51 18.70 -11.42
C LEU A 282 11.62 18.89 -9.90
N HIS A 283 12.80 19.18 -9.37
CA HIS A 283 13.02 19.43 -7.94
C HIS A 283 12.03 20.44 -7.38
N ASP A 284 11.93 21.62 -7.97
CA ASP A 284 11.06 22.71 -7.49
C ASP A 284 9.57 22.34 -7.56
N TRP A 285 9.19 21.56 -8.57
CA TRP A 285 7.83 21.06 -8.69
C TRP A 285 7.53 20.00 -7.62
N LEU A 286 8.45 19.07 -7.39
CA LEU A 286 8.33 18.05 -6.33
C LEU A 286 8.28 18.71 -4.94
N MET A 287 9.04 19.78 -4.71
CA MET A 287 8.97 20.55 -3.46
C MET A 287 7.59 21.18 -3.23
N LYS A 288 6.87 21.54 -4.29
CA LYS A 288 5.49 22.07 -4.18
C LYS A 288 4.48 21.04 -3.69
N ILE A 289 4.77 19.73 -3.82
CA ILE A 289 3.92 18.63 -3.34
C ILE A 289 4.29 18.21 -1.91
N THR A 290 5.43 18.65 -1.38
CA THR A 290 5.91 18.29 -0.03
C THR A 290 4.87 18.52 1.08
N PRO A 291 4.06 19.60 1.11
CA PRO A 291 3.01 19.78 2.12
C PRO A 291 2.01 18.63 2.16
N TYR A 292 1.66 18.07 1.00
CA TYR A 292 0.77 16.92 0.89
C TYR A 292 1.36 15.67 1.57
N GLY A 293 2.65 15.40 1.33
CA GLY A 293 3.36 14.28 1.98
C GLY A 293 3.52 14.47 3.50
N LYS A 294 3.70 15.71 3.98
CA LYS A 294 3.78 16.01 5.42
C LYS A 294 2.44 15.80 6.14
N MET A 295 1.32 15.81 5.44
CA MET A 295 -0.02 15.59 5.94
C MET A 295 -0.60 14.24 5.46
N SER A 296 0.26 13.24 5.27
CA SER A 296 -0.11 11.95 4.68
C SER A 296 -1.21 11.20 5.46
N LEU A 297 -1.18 11.21 6.79
CA LEU A 297 -2.19 10.58 7.63
C LEU A 297 -3.53 11.31 7.53
N THR A 298 -3.52 12.64 7.60
CA THR A 298 -4.72 13.47 7.43
C THR A 298 -5.34 13.23 6.05
N ASN A 299 -4.53 13.27 4.99
CA ASN A 299 -5.01 13.06 3.63
C ASN A 299 -5.58 11.64 3.43
N TYR A 300 -4.90 10.62 3.98
CA TYR A 300 -5.35 9.24 3.87
C TYR A 300 -6.73 9.02 4.51
N ILE A 301 -6.92 9.46 5.74
CA ILE A 301 -8.20 9.30 6.46
C ILE A 301 -9.31 10.15 5.83
N THR A 302 -9.01 11.39 5.46
CA THR A 302 -10.01 12.26 4.79
C THR A 302 -10.42 11.71 3.42
N GLN A 303 -9.50 11.07 2.68
CA GLN A 303 -9.85 10.39 1.42
C GLN A 303 -10.82 9.24 1.63
N SER A 304 -10.62 8.42 2.66
CA SER A 304 -11.54 7.33 2.99
C SER A 304 -12.94 7.86 3.33
N ILE A 305 -13.03 8.90 4.16
CA ILE A 305 -14.31 9.52 4.56
C ILE A 305 -14.98 10.17 3.35
N ILE A 306 -14.27 10.97 2.57
CA ILE A 306 -14.83 11.63 1.38
C ILE A 306 -15.19 10.59 0.32
N GLY A 307 -14.36 9.57 0.09
CA GLY A 307 -14.63 8.49 -0.85
C GLY A 307 -15.90 7.74 -0.49
N SER A 308 -16.07 7.34 0.77
CA SER A 308 -17.29 6.65 1.22
C SER A 308 -18.53 7.55 1.12
N LEU A 309 -18.43 8.84 1.42
CA LEU A 309 -19.51 9.81 1.26
C LEU A 309 -19.91 9.99 -0.22
N LEU A 310 -18.96 9.99 -1.13
CA LEU A 310 -19.22 10.16 -2.56
C LEU A 310 -19.80 8.89 -3.19
N PHE A 311 -19.20 7.72 -2.89
CA PHE A 311 -19.45 6.50 -3.65
C PHE A 311 -20.44 5.54 -2.98
N TYR A 312 -20.55 5.48 -1.64
CA TYR A 312 -21.43 4.54 -0.98
C TYR A 312 -22.90 4.98 -1.01
N ASN A 313 -23.80 4.00 -0.90
CA ASN A 313 -25.25 4.21 -0.99
C ASN A 313 -25.79 5.21 0.05
N TRP A 314 -25.26 5.21 1.26
CA TRP A 314 -25.67 6.13 2.31
C TRP A 314 -25.25 7.59 2.08
N GLY A 315 -24.36 7.85 1.12
CA GLY A 315 -23.91 9.19 0.73
C GLY A 315 -24.54 9.63 -0.60
N LEU A 316 -23.72 9.97 -1.57
CA LEU A 316 -24.18 10.42 -2.90
C LEU A 316 -24.42 9.26 -3.89
N ALA A 317 -24.09 8.03 -3.51
CA ALA A 317 -24.29 6.80 -4.31
C ALA A 317 -23.71 6.90 -5.76
N LEU A 318 -22.61 7.61 -5.94
CA LEU A 318 -22.01 7.83 -7.26
C LEU A 318 -21.45 6.53 -7.89
N HIS A 319 -21.30 5.46 -7.11
CA HIS A 319 -20.84 4.16 -7.61
C HIS A 319 -21.71 3.62 -8.75
N SER A 320 -23.02 3.86 -8.74
CA SER A 320 -23.97 3.41 -9.77
C SER A 320 -24.05 4.33 -10.98
N GLN A 321 -23.49 5.54 -10.90
CA GLN A 321 -23.64 6.57 -11.91
C GLN A 321 -22.35 6.87 -12.68
N LEU A 322 -21.20 6.68 -12.01
CA LEU A 322 -19.89 7.04 -12.58
C LEU A 322 -19.13 5.80 -13.05
N GLY A 323 -18.65 5.83 -14.30
CA GLY A 323 -17.67 4.90 -14.83
C GLY A 323 -16.26 5.18 -14.29
N ILE A 324 -15.31 4.40 -14.75
CA ILE A 324 -13.89 4.46 -14.30
C ILE A 324 -13.27 5.81 -14.60
N THR A 325 -13.46 6.33 -15.82
CA THR A 325 -12.91 7.62 -16.25
C THR A 325 -13.43 8.76 -15.37
N ALA A 326 -14.74 8.81 -15.12
CA ALA A 326 -15.34 9.85 -14.30
C ALA A 326 -14.88 9.73 -12.82
N SER A 327 -14.81 8.52 -12.27
CA SER A 327 -14.29 8.28 -10.92
C SER A 327 -12.82 8.69 -10.78
N PHE A 328 -12.00 8.45 -11.82
CA PHE A 328 -10.62 8.92 -11.86
C PHE A 328 -10.54 10.46 -11.84
N LEU A 329 -11.36 11.14 -12.61
CA LEU A 329 -11.42 12.61 -12.61
C LEU A 329 -11.84 13.17 -11.24
N VAL A 330 -12.80 12.54 -10.57
CA VAL A 330 -13.17 12.89 -9.18
C VAL A 330 -11.95 12.72 -8.24
N GLY A 331 -11.19 11.65 -8.38
CA GLY A 331 -9.94 11.43 -7.63
C GLY A 331 -8.88 12.50 -7.89
N VAL A 332 -8.72 12.95 -9.15
CA VAL A 332 -7.81 14.04 -9.52
C VAL A 332 -8.25 15.38 -8.90
N VAL A 333 -9.55 15.69 -8.98
CA VAL A 333 -10.11 16.91 -8.36
C VAL A 333 -9.89 16.87 -6.84
N LEU A 334 -10.18 15.75 -6.20
CA LEU A 334 -9.93 15.57 -4.75
C LEU A 334 -8.47 15.79 -4.39
N PHE A 335 -7.54 15.23 -5.18
CA PHE A 335 -6.11 15.45 -4.99
C PHE A 335 -5.72 16.93 -5.07
N ILE A 336 -6.23 17.66 -6.07
CA ILE A 336 -5.95 19.09 -6.25
C ILE A 336 -6.48 19.89 -5.05
N VAL A 337 -7.71 19.63 -4.62
CA VAL A 337 -8.33 20.28 -3.45
C VAL A 337 -7.53 19.99 -2.18
N GLN A 338 -7.17 18.73 -1.95
CA GLN A 338 -6.36 18.36 -0.78
C GLN A 338 -4.96 18.99 -0.83
N LEU A 339 -4.32 19.06 -2.01
CA LEU A 339 -3.01 19.72 -2.15
C LEU A 339 -3.11 21.21 -1.85
N ALA A 340 -4.15 21.90 -2.31
CA ALA A 340 -4.41 23.29 -2.01
C ALA A 340 -4.63 23.49 -0.50
N PHE A 341 -5.45 22.64 0.12
CA PHE A 341 -5.68 22.65 1.57
C PHE A 341 -4.37 22.41 2.34
N CYS A 342 -3.58 21.42 1.95
CA CYS A 342 -2.30 21.10 2.60
C CYS A 342 -1.33 22.29 2.54
N ARG A 343 -1.24 22.97 1.40
CA ARG A 343 -0.40 24.18 1.26
C ARG A 343 -0.88 25.31 2.16
N TRP A 344 -2.18 25.58 2.16
CA TRP A 344 -2.78 26.59 3.02
C TRP A 344 -2.60 26.27 4.51
N TRP A 345 -2.82 25.01 4.91
CA TRP A 345 -2.66 24.59 6.30
C TRP A 345 -1.21 24.66 6.78
N MET A 346 -0.29 24.09 5.99
CA MET A 346 1.14 24.05 6.33
C MET A 346 1.83 25.41 6.27
N SER A 347 1.23 26.43 5.65
CA SER A 347 1.72 27.82 5.74
C SER A 347 1.47 28.45 7.12
N ARG A 348 0.55 27.88 7.92
CA ARG A 348 0.13 28.41 9.22
C ARG A 348 0.44 27.47 10.39
N HIS A 349 0.66 26.18 10.13
CA HIS A 349 0.85 25.14 11.13
C HIS A 349 2.06 24.27 10.80
N ALA A 350 2.77 23.82 11.84
CA ALA A 350 3.95 22.97 11.67
C ALA A 350 3.63 21.49 11.35
N HIS A 351 2.41 21.04 11.63
CA HIS A 351 1.94 19.67 11.43
C HIS A 351 0.51 19.66 10.91
N GLY A 352 0.13 18.61 10.16
CA GLY A 352 -1.26 18.38 9.82
C GLY A 352 -2.13 18.10 11.06
N PRO A 353 -3.47 18.22 10.94
CA PRO A 353 -4.37 18.04 12.08
C PRO A 353 -4.21 16.69 12.77
N LEU A 354 -4.28 15.59 12.01
CA LEU A 354 -4.15 14.23 12.56
C LEU A 354 -2.69 13.90 12.95
N GLU A 355 -1.71 14.43 12.22
CA GLU A 355 -0.29 14.30 12.55
C GLU A 355 0.03 15.00 13.89
N TYR A 356 -0.61 16.12 14.17
CA TYR A 356 -0.49 16.82 15.45
C TYR A 356 -1.07 15.99 16.61
N LEU A 357 -2.31 15.49 16.44
CA LEU A 357 -2.96 14.61 17.41
C LEU A 357 -2.14 13.34 17.66
N TRP A 358 -1.67 12.72 16.58
CA TRP A 358 -0.77 11.56 16.61
C TRP A 358 0.51 11.85 17.39
N LYS A 359 1.16 12.97 17.11
CA LYS A 359 2.36 13.38 17.83
C LYS A 359 2.08 13.59 19.31
N ARG A 360 0.99 14.29 19.66
CA ARG A 360 0.59 14.53 21.04
C ARG A 360 0.28 13.22 21.77
N ALA A 361 -0.49 12.33 21.19
CA ALA A 361 -0.81 11.02 21.76
C ALA A 361 0.43 10.11 21.92
N THR A 362 1.42 10.24 21.01
CA THR A 362 2.69 9.50 21.12
C THR A 362 3.54 9.99 22.29
N TRP A 363 3.49 11.31 22.59
CA TRP A 363 4.34 11.96 23.59
C TRP A 363 3.58 12.34 24.87
N LEU A 364 2.47 11.67 25.15
CA LEU A 364 1.80 11.82 26.45
C LEU A 364 2.82 11.60 27.57
N LYS A 365 3.01 12.62 28.39
CA LYS A 365 3.76 12.57 29.64
C LYS A 365 2.82 12.13 30.76
#